data_1e9b42c71870182ac70f93a38fcf7092
#
_entry.id   1e9b42c71870182ac70f93a38fcf7092
#
_cell.length_a   1.000
_cell.length_b   1.000
_cell.length_c   1.000
_cell.angle_alpha   90.00
_cell.angle_beta   90.00
_cell.angle_gamma   90.00
#
_symmetry.space_group_name_H-M   'P 1'
#
loop_
_entity.id
_entity.type
_entity.pdbx_description
1 polymer ?
#
loop_
_entity_poly.entity_id
_entity_poly.type
_entity_poly.pdbx_seq_one_letter_code
_entity_poly.pdbx_strand_id
1 'polypeptide(L)'
;MNTELLLQQLFPRQLDYQIEGYVIKGNAQTDAGPVRILGTVNAAPINQDIAIQLSSEILKLVQQGNKTPVVFIVDTQGQDLSRADELLCLNRTFAHLASCVDLLRRSGHANLAIIFGQAVSGGFLSYGLMANEVYALSDSQVKVMDLNAMARVTKIPVEKLKELSQSSAIFAPGAENFYKMGAINAIWPDLETDWVSQALLNQQQHLEAYRIDQRRVVGQQRQGRVLCNKIIEKVVHS
;
A
#
# COMPACT_ATOMS: atom_id res chain seq x y z
N MET A 1 5.70 -15.72 -5.33
CA MET A 1 4.32 -16.24 -5.65
C MET A 1 3.85 -15.62 -6.95
N ASN A 2 3.09 -16.32 -7.82
CA ASN A 2 2.49 -15.67 -8.99
C ASN A 2 1.09 -15.12 -8.65
N THR A 3 0.62 -14.17 -9.47
CA THR A 3 -0.66 -13.47 -9.24
C THR A 3 -1.87 -14.41 -9.24
N GLU A 4 -1.91 -15.38 -10.14
CA GLU A 4 -3.03 -16.31 -10.25
C GLU A 4 -3.17 -17.16 -8.98
N LEU A 5 -2.08 -17.74 -8.50
CA LEU A 5 -2.04 -18.53 -7.27
C LEU A 5 -2.46 -17.69 -6.06
N LEU A 6 -1.95 -16.45 -5.96
CA LEU A 6 -2.34 -15.49 -4.92
C LEU A 6 -3.86 -15.31 -4.90
N LEU A 7 -4.44 -14.97 -6.05
CA LEU A 7 -5.87 -14.67 -6.14
C LEU A 7 -6.76 -15.87 -5.88
N GLN A 8 -6.37 -17.07 -6.36
CA GLN A 8 -7.10 -18.31 -6.10
C GLN A 8 -7.08 -18.68 -4.60
N GLN A 9 -5.98 -18.43 -3.91
CA GLN A 9 -5.89 -18.66 -2.47
C GLN A 9 -6.69 -17.63 -1.67
N LEU A 10 -6.64 -16.34 -2.04
CA LEU A 10 -7.39 -15.29 -1.35
C LEU A 10 -8.90 -15.36 -1.62
N PHE A 11 -9.32 -15.81 -2.82
CA PHE A 11 -10.71 -15.77 -3.27
C PHE A 11 -11.17 -17.11 -3.88
N PRO A 12 -11.23 -18.19 -3.08
CA PRO A 12 -11.48 -19.53 -3.60
C PRO A 12 -12.93 -19.79 -4.05
N ARG A 13 -13.88 -18.91 -3.68
CA ARG A 13 -15.32 -19.15 -3.95
C ARG A 13 -15.74 -18.69 -5.34
N GLN A 14 -15.47 -17.43 -5.65
CA GLN A 14 -15.79 -16.81 -6.93
C GLN A 14 -14.78 -15.71 -7.20
N LEU A 15 -14.19 -15.76 -8.36
CA LEU A 15 -13.16 -14.83 -8.81
C LEU A 15 -13.33 -14.59 -10.30
N ASP A 16 -13.52 -13.33 -10.66
CA ASP A 16 -13.53 -12.86 -12.04
C ASP A 16 -12.62 -11.64 -12.14
N TYR A 17 -11.56 -11.74 -12.93
CA TYR A 17 -10.58 -10.66 -13.06
C TYR A 17 -9.99 -10.60 -14.46
N GLN A 18 -9.45 -9.45 -14.79
CA GLN A 18 -8.66 -9.23 -16.00
C GLN A 18 -7.39 -8.43 -15.65
N ILE A 19 -6.34 -8.69 -16.42
CA ILE A 19 -5.08 -7.95 -16.34
C ILE A 19 -4.89 -7.22 -17.66
N GLU A 20 -4.81 -5.91 -17.63
CA GLU A 20 -4.51 -5.03 -18.76
C GLU A 20 -3.13 -4.41 -18.56
N GLY A 21 -2.14 -4.93 -19.25
CA GLY A 21 -0.74 -4.56 -19.01
C GLY A 21 -0.30 -4.94 -17.60
N TYR A 22 -0.12 -3.96 -16.75
CA TYR A 22 0.25 -4.14 -15.34
C TYR A 22 -0.92 -3.95 -14.37
N VAL A 23 -2.07 -3.51 -14.83
CA VAL A 23 -3.22 -3.23 -13.97
C VAL A 23 -4.12 -4.46 -13.90
N ILE A 24 -4.41 -4.89 -12.68
CA ILE A 24 -5.41 -5.90 -12.38
C ILE A 24 -6.70 -5.23 -11.89
N LYS A 25 -7.83 -5.70 -12.39
CA LYS A 25 -9.17 -5.31 -11.95
C LYS A 25 -10.12 -6.50 -12.00
N GLY A 26 -11.04 -6.59 -11.06
CA GLY A 26 -11.96 -7.73 -11.01
C GLY A 26 -12.95 -7.66 -9.86
N ASN A 27 -13.70 -8.74 -9.70
CA ASN A 27 -14.63 -8.94 -8.61
C ASN A 27 -14.36 -10.31 -7.98
N ALA A 28 -14.57 -10.40 -6.69
CA ALA A 28 -14.52 -11.68 -5.99
C ALA A 28 -15.58 -11.74 -4.90
N GLN A 29 -15.84 -12.95 -4.42
CA GLN A 29 -16.73 -13.21 -3.31
C GLN A 29 -15.93 -13.66 -2.11
N THR A 30 -16.14 -12.98 -0.98
CA THR A 30 -15.58 -13.32 0.34
C THR A 30 -16.70 -13.64 1.34
N ASP A 31 -16.37 -14.09 2.54
CA ASP A 31 -17.34 -14.25 3.61
C ASP A 31 -17.90 -12.91 4.12
N ALA A 32 -17.16 -11.84 3.88
CA ALA A 32 -17.64 -10.46 4.15
C ALA A 32 -18.55 -9.90 3.04
N GLY A 33 -18.84 -10.70 1.99
CA GLY A 33 -19.63 -10.29 0.83
C GLY A 33 -18.78 -10.07 -0.43
N PRO A 34 -19.37 -9.45 -1.46
CA PRO A 34 -18.66 -9.14 -2.70
C PRO A 34 -17.59 -8.07 -2.48
N VAL A 35 -16.47 -8.22 -3.17
CA VAL A 35 -15.35 -7.25 -3.14
C VAL A 35 -14.90 -6.88 -4.55
N ARG A 36 -14.39 -5.67 -4.70
CA ARG A 36 -13.69 -5.23 -5.90
C ARG A 36 -12.19 -5.47 -5.74
N ILE A 37 -11.57 -6.12 -6.73
CA ILE A 37 -10.12 -6.26 -6.83
C ILE A 37 -9.60 -5.15 -7.75
N LEU A 38 -8.55 -4.46 -7.32
CA LEU A 38 -7.88 -3.43 -8.11
C LEU A 38 -6.40 -3.36 -7.70
N GLY A 39 -5.49 -3.05 -8.62
CA GLY A 39 -4.10 -2.86 -8.25
C GLY A 39 -3.12 -3.12 -9.37
N THR A 40 -1.90 -3.48 -9.01
CA THR A 40 -0.82 -3.75 -9.95
C THR A 40 -0.15 -5.10 -9.71
N VAL A 41 0.36 -5.67 -10.79
CA VAL A 41 1.02 -6.98 -10.83
C VAL A 41 2.32 -6.90 -11.66
N ASN A 42 3.14 -7.94 -11.59
CA ASN A 42 4.37 -8.08 -12.38
C ASN A 42 5.39 -6.96 -12.13
N ALA A 43 5.56 -6.57 -10.86
CA ALA A 43 6.46 -5.49 -10.45
C ALA A 43 6.28 -4.21 -11.29
N ALA A 44 5.05 -3.75 -11.43
CA ALA A 44 4.66 -2.66 -12.31
C ALA A 44 5.52 -1.39 -12.12
N PRO A 45 6.13 -0.85 -13.19
CA PRO A 45 6.64 0.52 -13.19
C PRO A 45 5.45 1.46 -13.39
N ILE A 46 5.02 2.14 -12.33
CA ILE A 46 3.82 2.97 -12.41
C ILE A 46 4.14 4.26 -13.14
N ASN A 47 3.58 4.40 -14.32
CA ASN A 47 3.60 5.60 -15.16
C ASN A 47 2.27 6.36 -15.05
N GLN A 48 2.13 7.43 -15.85
CA GLN A 48 0.90 8.23 -15.90
C GLN A 48 -0.34 7.41 -16.24
N ASP A 49 -0.25 6.55 -17.25
CA ASP A 49 -1.41 5.79 -17.75
C ASP A 49 -1.93 4.81 -16.68
N ILE A 50 -1.02 4.08 -16.02
CA ILE A 50 -1.37 3.16 -14.92
C ILE A 50 -2.03 3.94 -13.76
N ALA A 51 -1.44 5.07 -13.35
CA ALA A 51 -1.98 5.85 -12.24
C ALA A 51 -3.36 6.46 -12.58
N ILE A 52 -3.57 6.92 -13.82
CA ILE A 52 -4.88 7.41 -14.29
C ILE A 52 -5.89 6.26 -14.38
N GLN A 53 -5.49 5.09 -14.86
CA GLN A 53 -6.36 3.92 -14.95
C GLN A 53 -6.85 3.49 -13.57
N LEU A 54 -5.95 3.38 -12.58
CA LEU A 54 -6.30 3.08 -11.19
C LEU A 54 -7.24 4.14 -10.61
N SER A 55 -6.94 5.42 -10.81
CA SER A 55 -7.77 6.53 -10.35
C SER A 55 -9.17 6.48 -10.94
N SER A 56 -9.28 6.22 -12.24
CA SER A 56 -10.55 6.13 -12.96
C SER A 56 -11.43 5.00 -12.44
N GLU A 57 -10.85 3.82 -12.17
CA GLU A 57 -11.59 2.70 -11.59
C GLU A 57 -12.07 3.02 -10.16
N ILE A 58 -11.25 3.68 -9.34
CA ILE A 58 -11.66 4.12 -8.00
C ILE A 58 -12.82 5.13 -8.08
N LEU A 59 -12.74 6.11 -8.97
CA LEU A 59 -13.80 7.10 -9.13
C LEU A 59 -15.12 6.49 -9.60
N LYS A 60 -15.07 5.49 -10.50
CA LYS A 60 -16.26 4.73 -10.92
C LYS A 60 -16.93 4.03 -9.72
N LEU A 61 -16.15 3.42 -8.82
CA LEU A 61 -16.68 2.77 -7.61
C LEU A 61 -17.36 3.78 -6.70
N VAL A 62 -16.74 4.94 -6.46
CA VAL A 62 -17.34 6.00 -5.65
C VAL A 62 -18.65 6.50 -6.26
N GLN A 63 -18.70 6.69 -7.58
CA GLN A 63 -19.89 7.13 -8.30
C GLN A 63 -21.05 6.12 -8.24
N GLN A 64 -20.75 4.81 -8.17
CA GLN A 64 -21.78 3.76 -8.03
C GLN A 64 -22.51 3.82 -6.68
N GLY A 65 -21.89 4.35 -5.64
CA GLY A 65 -22.50 4.57 -4.33
C GLY A 65 -22.86 3.32 -3.51
N ASN A 66 -22.47 2.11 -3.99
CA ASN A 66 -22.83 0.84 -3.37
C ASN A 66 -21.94 0.40 -2.20
N LYS A 67 -20.89 1.15 -1.92
CA LYS A 67 -19.91 0.91 -0.85
C LYS A 67 -19.23 -0.46 -0.88
N THR A 68 -19.16 -1.11 -2.04
CA THR A 68 -18.45 -2.38 -2.19
C THR A 68 -17.02 -2.25 -1.68
N PRO A 69 -16.53 -3.13 -0.80
CA PRO A 69 -15.15 -3.11 -0.33
C PRO A 69 -14.15 -3.28 -1.46
N VAL A 70 -12.95 -2.70 -1.29
CA VAL A 70 -11.88 -2.78 -2.29
C VAL A 70 -10.66 -3.48 -1.71
N VAL A 71 -10.16 -4.48 -2.41
CA VAL A 71 -8.89 -5.14 -2.12
C VAL A 71 -7.86 -4.71 -3.15
N PHE A 72 -6.90 -3.90 -2.71
CA PHE A 72 -5.78 -3.47 -3.54
C PHE A 72 -4.71 -4.56 -3.58
N ILE A 73 -4.37 -5.05 -4.76
CA ILE A 73 -3.25 -5.96 -4.99
C ILE A 73 -2.03 -5.12 -5.31
N VAL A 74 -0.92 -5.35 -4.59
CA VAL A 74 0.28 -4.50 -4.68
C VAL A 74 1.49 -5.33 -5.10
N ASP A 75 1.94 -5.08 -6.33
CA ASP A 75 3.24 -5.50 -6.83
C ASP A 75 3.77 -4.43 -7.80
N THR A 76 4.64 -3.56 -7.29
CA THR A 76 5.20 -2.43 -8.05
C THR A 76 6.65 -2.16 -7.67
N GLN A 77 7.49 -1.96 -8.68
CA GLN A 77 8.87 -1.49 -8.51
C GLN A 77 8.97 0.04 -8.29
N GLY A 78 7.84 0.73 -8.14
CA GLY A 78 7.78 2.17 -7.92
C GLY A 78 7.32 2.95 -9.16
N GLN A 79 7.62 4.24 -9.17
CA GLN A 79 7.34 5.08 -10.33
C GLN A 79 8.24 4.70 -11.52
N ASP A 80 7.68 4.81 -12.71
CA ASP A 80 8.48 4.81 -13.93
C ASP A 80 9.39 6.06 -13.94
N LEU A 81 10.67 5.85 -14.24
CA LEU A 81 11.69 6.91 -14.27
C LEU A 81 11.88 7.47 -15.69
N SER A 82 10.83 7.41 -16.52
CA SER A 82 10.89 7.96 -17.86
C SER A 82 10.88 9.49 -17.84
N ARG A 83 11.69 10.09 -18.71
CA ARG A 83 11.69 11.56 -18.89
C ARG A 83 10.32 12.08 -19.38
N ALA A 84 9.58 11.29 -20.14
CA ALA A 84 8.27 11.65 -20.64
C ALA A 84 7.27 11.80 -19.50
N ASP A 85 7.21 10.85 -18.56
CA ASP A 85 6.34 10.91 -17.39
C ASP A 85 6.67 12.09 -16.47
N GLU A 86 7.95 12.37 -16.26
CA GLU A 86 8.37 13.54 -15.47
C GLU A 86 7.95 14.87 -16.13
N LEU A 87 8.08 15.01 -17.44
CA LEU A 87 7.62 16.17 -18.17
C LEU A 87 6.09 16.34 -18.15
N LEU A 88 5.34 15.24 -18.04
CA LEU A 88 3.89 15.22 -17.86
C LEU A 88 3.46 15.40 -16.40
N CYS A 89 4.38 15.69 -15.51
CA CYS A 89 4.13 15.90 -14.08
C CYS A 89 3.56 14.64 -13.38
N LEU A 90 4.23 13.51 -13.50
CA LEU A 90 3.86 12.22 -12.84
C LEU A 90 3.53 12.38 -11.35
N ASN A 91 4.24 13.29 -10.66
CA ASN A 91 3.97 13.59 -9.25
C ASN A 91 2.54 14.11 -8.99
N ARG A 92 1.96 14.87 -9.93
CA ARG A 92 0.55 15.32 -9.83
C ARG A 92 -0.42 14.18 -10.03
N THR A 93 -0.11 13.28 -10.94
CA THR A 93 -0.94 12.09 -11.19
C THR A 93 -0.92 11.15 -9.98
N PHE A 94 0.22 11.02 -9.31
CA PHE A 94 0.31 10.27 -8.05
C PHE A 94 -0.47 10.94 -6.91
N ALA A 95 -0.40 12.26 -6.79
CA ALA A 95 -1.21 13.01 -5.83
C ALA A 95 -2.72 12.86 -6.11
N HIS A 96 -3.11 12.83 -7.39
CA HIS A 96 -4.48 12.55 -7.80
C HIS A 96 -4.91 11.12 -7.40
N LEU A 97 -4.08 10.12 -7.68
CA LEU A 97 -4.35 8.73 -7.28
C LEU A 97 -4.52 8.59 -5.76
N ALA A 98 -3.61 9.18 -4.98
CA ALA A 98 -3.72 9.20 -3.53
C ALA A 98 -5.00 9.88 -3.04
N SER A 99 -5.41 10.99 -3.69
CA SER A 99 -6.66 11.68 -3.38
C SER A 99 -7.89 10.82 -3.72
N CYS A 100 -7.84 10.03 -4.80
CA CYS A 100 -8.92 9.10 -5.16
C CYS A 100 -9.07 7.99 -4.11
N VAL A 101 -7.98 7.43 -3.58
CA VAL A 101 -8.03 6.44 -2.48
C VAL A 101 -8.58 7.08 -1.20
N ASP A 102 -8.18 8.31 -0.87
CA ASP A 102 -8.75 9.03 0.27
C ASP A 102 -10.26 9.30 0.09
N LEU A 103 -10.68 9.68 -1.10
CA LEU A 103 -12.10 9.85 -1.45
C LEU A 103 -12.88 8.53 -1.29
N LEU A 104 -12.34 7.41 -1.76
CA LEU A 104 -12.94 6.08 -1.60
C LEU A 104 -13.19 5.77 -0.12
N ARG A 105 -12.18 5.97 0.72
CA ARG A 105 -12.28 5.81 2.17
C ARG A 105 -13.35 6.71 2.77
N ARG A 106 -13.33 8.01 2.45
CA ARG A 106 -14.31 9.01 2.96
C ARG A 106 -15.73 8.74 2.48
N SER A 107 -15.88 8.09 1.33
CA SER A 107 -17.18 7.66 0.81
C SER A 107 -17.72 6.41 1.51
N GLY A 108 -16.99 5.84 2.47
CA GLY A 108 -17.42 4.72 3.30
C GLY A 108 -17.16 3.34 2.70
N HIS A 109 -16.23 3.24 1.75
CA HIS A 109 -15.75 1.94 1.28
C HIS A 109 -14.70 1.39 2.25
N ALA A 110 -14.93 0.21 2.81
CA ALA A 110 -13.88 -0.56 3.44
C ALA A 110 -12.83 -0.92 2.37
N ASN A 111 -11.55 -0.81 2.71
CA ASN A 111 -10.51 -1.14 1.75
C ASN A 111 -9.23 -1.59 2.45
N LEU A 112 -8.51 -2.50 1.83
CA LEU A 112 -7.21 -2.97 2.30
C LEU A 112 -6.26 -3.19 1.12
N ALA A 113 -4.97 -3.19 1.41
CA ALA A 113 -3.93 -3.50 0.43
C ALA A 113 -3.17 -4.76 0.85
N ILE A 114 -2.89 -5.63 -0.12
CA ILE A 114 -2.10 -6.83 0.05
C ILE A 114 -0.84 -6.71 -0.80
N ILE A 115 0.31 -6.67 -0.13
CA ILE A 115 1.62 -6.65 -0.77
C ILE A 115 2.10 -8.10 -0.89
N PHE A 116 2.23 -8.60 -2.13
CA PHE A 116 2.66 -9.96 -2.40
C PHE A 116 3.98 -10.08 -3.17
N GLY A 117 4.44 -8.99 -3.76
CA GLY A 117 5.69 -8.89 -4.49
C GLY A 117 6.50 -7.69 -4.02
N GLN A 118 6.68 -6.72 -4.88
CA GLN A 118 7.38 -5.49 -4.56
C GLN A 118 6.40 -4.38 -4.17
N ALA A 119 6.78 -3.56 -3.21
CA ALA A 119 6.07 -2.35 -2.82
C ALA A 119 7.08 -1.23 -2.65
N VAL A 120 7.38 -0.54 -3.76
CA VAL A 120 8.51 0.38 -3.83
C VAL A 120 8.05 1.81 -4.08
N SER A 121 8.68 2.75 -3.33
CA SER A 121 8.68 4.18 -3.58
C SER A 121 7.28 4.79 -3.83
N GLY A 122 7.21 5.85 -4.63
CA GLY A 122 5.99 6.60 -4.94
C GLY A 122 4.85 5.74 -5.52
N GLY A 123 5.18 4.70 -6.28
CA GLY A 123 4.19 3.75 -6.80
C GLY A 123 3.37 3.11 -5.69
N PHE A 124 4.05 2.52 -4.69
CA PHE A 124 3.38 1.94 -3.52
C PHE A 124 2.71 3.01 -2.64
N LEU A 125 3.40 4.13 -2.39
CA LEU A 125 2.92 5.18 -1.49
C LEU A 125 1.63 5.84 -1.96
N SER A 126 1.39 5.90 -3.28
CA SER A 126 0.27 6.65 -3.86
C SER A 126 -1.08 5.92 -3.80
N TYR A 127 -1.10 4.58 -3.69
CA TYR A 127 -2.35 3.83 -3.56
C TYR A 127 -2.32 2.75 -2.49
N GLY A 128 -1.34 1.84 -2.52
CA GLY A 128 -1.29 0.72 -1.59
C GLY A 128 -1.16 1.17 -0.13
N LEU A 129 -0.24 2.10 0.15
CA LEU A 129 -0.07 2.64 1.50
C LEU A 129 -1.24 3.55 1.92
N MET A 130 -2.01 4.08 0.98
CA MET A 130 -3.18 4.92 1.27
C MET A 130 -4.40 4.12 1.72
N ALA A 131 -4.40 2.80 1.59
CA ALA A 131 -5.49 1.94 2.07
C ALA A 131 -5.71 2.07 3.59
N ASN A 132 -6.92 1.74 4.05
CA ASN A 132 -7.25 1.72 5.47
C ASN A 132 -6.35 0.78 6.26
N GLU A 133 -6.11 -0.39 5.71
CA GLU A 133 -5.20 -1.39 6.26
C GLU A 133 -4.28 -1.92 5.17
N VAL A 134 -3.06 -2.25 5.56
CA VAL A 134 -2.03 -2.77 4.66
C VAL A 134 -1.47 -4.05 5.24
N TYR A 135 -1.46 -5.10 4.45
CA TYR A 135 -0.92 -6.41 4.79
C TYR A 135 0.20 -6.76 3.83
N ALA A 136 1.23 -7.42 4.32
CA ALA A 136 2.37 -7.85 3.51
C ALA A 136 2.59 -9.35 3.68
N LEU A 137 2.90 -10.05 2.60
CA LEU A 137 3.43 -11.41 2.72
C LEU A 137 4.87 -11.37 3.22
N SER A 138 5.29 -12.41 3.92
CA SER A 138 6.61 -12.49 4.56
C SER A 138 7.78 -12.38 3.58
N ASP A 139 7.59 -12.80 2.32
CA ASP A 139 8.58 -12.74 1.24
C ASP A 139 8.51 -11.46 0.40
N SER A 140 7.60 -10.54 0.73
CA SER A 140 7.42 -9.29 0.00
C SER A 140 8.57 -8.30 0.25
N GLN A 141 8.86 -7.48 -0.78
CA GLN A 141 9.92 -6.47 -0.72
C GLN A 141 9.34 -5.08 -0.57
N VAL A 142 9.30 -4.58 0.66
CA VAL A 142 8.78 -3.24 0.95
C VAL A 142 9.95 -2.27 1.17
N LYS A 143 10.01 -1.19 0.40
CA LYS A 143 11.07 -0.18 0.53
C LYS A 143 10.67 1.13 -0.14
N VAL A 144 11.16 2.26 0.39
CA VAL A 144 11.11 3.53 -0.32
C VAL A 144 12.25 3.61 -1.31
N MET A 145 13.45 3.18 -0.90
CA MET A 145 14.66 3.19 -1.71
C MET A 145 15.60 2.08 -1.21
N ASP A 146 16.34 1.44 -2.10
CA ASP A 146 17.39 0.53 -1.66
C ASP A 146 18.62 1.28 -1.11
N LEU A 147 19.44 0.60 -0.32
CA LEU A 147 20.56 1.25 0.36
C LEU A 147 21.62 1.82 -0.61
N ASN A 148 21.79 1.23 -1.78
CA ASN A 148 22.74 1.74 -2.79
C ASN A 148 22.22 3.04 -3.42
N ALA A 149 20.93 3.08 -3.73
CA ALA A 149 20.29 4.30 -4.24
C ALA A 149 20.29 5.39 -3.17
N MET A 150 20.03 5.03 -1.90
CA MET A 150 20.08 5.94 -0.76
C MET A 150 21.50 6.51 -0.58
N ALA A 151 22.54 5.71 -0.70
CA ALA A 151 23.94 6.17 -0.62
C ALA A 151 24.27 7.18 -1.72
N ARG A 152 23.78 6.96 -2.93
CA ARG A 152 23.98 7.90 -4.05
C ARG A 152 23.33 9.26 -3.79
N VAL A 153 22.11 9.27 -3.21
CA VAL A 153 21.35 10.49 -2.95
C VAL A 153 21.89 11.24 -1.72
N THR A 154 22.11 10.52 -0.61
CA THR A 154 22.48 11.12 0.69
C THR A 154 23.98 11.37 0.80
N LYS A 155 24.80 10.76 -0.06
CA LYS A 155 26.28 10.72 0.06
C LYS A 155 26.79 10.03 1.33
N ILE A 156 25.93 9.27 2.02
CA ILE A 156 26.33 8.42 3.14
C ILE A 156 26.83 7.08 2.59
N PRO A 157 27.99 6.57 3.04
CA PRO A 157 28.50 5.27 2.62
C PRO A 157 27.50 4.14 2.87
N VAL A 158 27.44 3.15 1.97
CA VAL A 158 26.49 2.02 2.05
C VAL A 158 26.66 1.25 3.37
N GLU A 159 27.91 1.05 3.82
CA GLU A 159 28.25 0.37 5.07
C GLU A 159 27.64 1.11 6.27
N LYS A 160 27.71 2.44 6.28
CA LYS A 160 27.08 3.25 7.34
C LYS A 160 25.56 3.18 7.30
N LEU A 161 24.97 3.15 6.10
CA LEU A 161 23.52 2.95 5.95
C LEU A 161 23.07 1.57 6.44
N LYS A 162 23.86 0.53 6.18
CA LYS A 162 23.62 -0.83 6.70
C LYS A 162 23.66 -0.84 8.24
N GLU A 163 24.64 -0.19 8.86
CA GLU A 163 24.72 -0.04 10.31
C GLU A 163 23.50 0.70 10.88
N LEU A 164 23.13 1.86 10.29
CA LEU A 164 21.96 2.63 10.68
C LEU A 164 20.65 1.85 10.51
N SER A 165 20.55 1.00 9.50
CA SER A 165 19.36 0.20 9.25
C SER A 165 19.11 -0.87 10.33
N GLN A 166 20.13 -1.25 11.09
CA GLN A 166 19.98 -2.19 12.20
C GLN A 166 19.35 -1.55 13.43
N SER A 167 19.52 -0.25 13.60
CA SER A 167 19.09 0.51 14.78
C SER A 167 17.90 1.44 14.50
N SER A 168 17.58 1.73 13.24
CA SER A 168 16.54 2.69 12.87
C SER A 168 15.69 2.16 11.70
N ALA A 169 14.40 2.00 11.94
CA ALA A 169 13.43 1.61 10.93
C ALA A 169 13.34 2.61 9.74
N ILE A 170 13.75 3.86 9.93
CA ILE A 170 13.73 4.91 8.89
C ILE A 170 14.68 4.57 7.75
N PHE A 171 15.83 3.97 8.05
CA PHE A 171 16.85 3.62 7.07
C PHE A 171 16.70 2.21 6.52
N ALA A 172 15.83 1.39 7.09
CA ALA A 172 15.77 -0.02 6.79
C ALA A 172 14.66 -0.35 5.78
N PRO A 173 14.99 -0.96 4.65
CA PRO A 173 13.99 -1.63 3.82
C PRO A 173 13.44 -2.86 4.56
N GLY A 174 12.28 -3.35 4.10
CA GLY A 174 11.65 -4.57 4.58
C GLY A 174 10.32 -4.37 5.29
N ALA A 175 9.42 -5.33 5.14
CA ALA A 175 8.07 -5.29 5.68
C ALA A 175 8.07 -5.09 7.21
N GLU A 176 9.00 -5.71 7.94
CA GLU A 176 9.16 -5.56 9.38
C GLU A 176 9.37 -4.09 9.82
N ASN A 177 10.14 -3.32 9.08
CA ASN A 177 10.39 -1.92 9.41
C ASN A 177 9.15 -1.06 9.17
N PHE A 178 8.42 -1.32 8.10
CA PHE A 178 7.13 -0.68 7.84
C PHE A 178 6.07 -1.07 8.87
N TYR A 179 6.08 -2.33 9.34
CA TYR A 179 5.24 -2.76 10.45
C TYR A 179 5.56 -2.01 11.75
N LYS A 180 6.84 -1.91 12.12
CA LYS A 180 7.28 -1.13 13.29
C LYS A 180 6.88 0.34 13.19
N MET A 181 6.95 0.94 12.01
CA MET A 181 6.50 2.32 11.78
C MET A 181 4.98 2.50 11.79
N GLY A 182 4.20 1.43 11.89
CA GLY A 182 2.74 1.45 11.85
C GLY A 182 2.15 1.55 10.44
N ALA A 183 2.97 1.40 9.41
CA ALA A 183 2.56 1.52 8.01
C ALA A 183 1.95 0.21 7.45
N ILE A 184 2.33 -0.93 8.03
CA ILE A 184 1.76 -2.26 7.74
C ILE A 184 1.03 -2.75 8.98
N ASN A 185 -0.17 -3.28 8.82
CA ASN A 185 -1.01 -3.77 9.90
C ASN A 185 -0.56 -5.13 10.41
N ALA A 186 -0.27 -6.07 9.50
CA ALA A 186 0.31 -7.36 9.81
C ALA A 186 1.16 -7.88 8.65
N ILE A 187 2.10 -8.77 8.99
CA ILE A 187 2.87 -9.56 8.04
C ILE A 187 2.32 -10.98 8.09
N TRP A 188 1.81 -11.44 6.96
CA TRP A 188 1.23 -12.76 6.84
C TRP A 188 2.30 -13.77 6.43
N PRO A 189 2.54 -14.81 7.24
CA PRO A 189 3.52 -15.84 6.91
C PRO A 189 3.09 -16.69 5.72
N ASP A 190 1.79 -16.92 5.61
CA ASP A 190 1.13 -17.67 4.55
C ASP A 190 -0.16 -16.96 4.13
N LEU A 191 -0.92 -17.53 3.18
CA LEU A 191 -2.22 -17.05 2.77
C LEU A 191 -3.31 -17.96 3.32
N GLU A 192 -4.08 -17.43 4.25
CA GLU A 192 -5.31 -18.07 4.71
C GLU A 192 -6.53 -17.37 4.10
N THR A 193 -7.49 -18.14 3.65
CA THR A 193 -8.62 -17.65 2.84
C THR A 193 -9.55 -16.72 3.59
N ASP A 194 -9.60 -16.79 4.90
CA ASP A 194 -10.50 -16.00 5.74
C ASP A 194 -9.91 -14.66 6.21
N TRP A 195 -8.60 -14.45 6.11
CA TRP A 195 -7.95 -13.22 6.60
C TRP A 195 -8.49 -11.94 5.93
N VAL A 196 -8.69 -11.98 4.62
CA VAL A 196 -9.30 -10.85 3.90
C VAL A 196 -10.73 -10.60 4.40
N SER A 197 -11.51 -11.66 4.59
CA SER A 197 -12.88 -11.56 5.09
C SER A 197 -12.92 -10.98 6.50
N GLN A 198 -12.08 -11.46 7.39
CA GLN A 198 -11.99 -10.98 8.77
C GLN A 198 -11.57 -9.50 8.82
N ALA A 199 -10.56 -9.10 8.07
CA ALA A 199 -10.11 -7.72 7.98
C ALA A 199 -11.24 -6.80 7.49
N LEU A 200 -11.95 -7.19 6.43
CA LEU A 200 -13.06 -6.40 5.89
C LEU A 200 -14.25 -6.31 6.84
N LEU A 201 -14.63 -7.39 7.50
CA LEU A 201 -15.70 -7.40 8.51
C LEU A 201 -15.36 -6.48 9.68
N ASN A 202 -14.13 -6.52 10.17
CA ASN A 202 -13.66 -5.63 11.22
C ASN A 202 -13.71 -4.16 10.79
N GLN A 203 -13.26 -3.85 9.58
CA GLN A 203 -13.34 -2.49 9.04
C GLN A 203 -14.78 -1.99 8.90
N GLN A 204 -15.69 -2.82 8.40
CA GLN A 204 -17.10 -2.46 8.23
C GLN A 204 -17.79 -2.09 9.56
N GLN A 205 -17.38 -2.76 10.64
CA GLN A 205 -17.89 -2.45 11.99
C GLN A 205 -17.31 -1.17 12.59
N HIS A 206 -16.12 -0.72 12.11
CA HIS A 206 -15.36 0.38 12.71
C HIS A 206 -14.96 1.46 11.70
N LEU A 207 -15.72 1.67 10.62
CA LEU A 207 -15.37 2.60 9.53
C LEU A 207 -15.02 4.02 10.01
N GLU A 208 -15.67 4.52 11.05
CA GLU A 208 -15.38 5.83 11.61
C GLU A 208 -13.95 5.95 12.18
N ALA A 209 -13.39 4.85 12.69
CA ALA A 209 -12.02 4.86 13.21
C ALA A 209 -10.97 5.11 12.11
N TYR A 210 -11.28 4.75 10.87
CA TYR A 210 -10.38 4.95 9.72
C TYR A 210 -10.42 6.37 9.12
N ARG A 211 -11.26 7.26 9.64
CA ARG A 211 -11.26 8.68 9.25
C ARG A 211 -10.01 9.42 9.72
N ILE A 212 -9.36 8.92 10.76
CA ILE A 212 -8.14 9.48 11.32
C ILE A 212 -7.00 8.48 11.11
N ASP A 213 -5.89 8.94 10.56
CA ASP A 213 -4.69 8.11 10.37
C ASP A 213 -4.07 7.73 11.72
N GLN A 214 -4.10 6.43 12.04
CA GLN A 214 -3.58 5.87 13.28
C GLN A 214 -2.09 5.45 13.20
N ARG A 215 -1.46 5.54 12.04
CA ARG A 215 -0.09 5.02 11.83
C ARG A 215 0.94 5.66 12.75
N ARG A 216 0.75 6.92 13.11
CA ARG A 216 1.62 7.60 14.08
C ARG A 216 1.51 6.93 15.45
N VAL A 217 0.30 6.72 15.95
CA VAL A 217 0.06 6.13 17.28
C VAL A 217 0.55 4.70 17.32
N VAL A 218 0.18 3.90 16.32
CA VAL A 218 0.60 2.50 16.18
C VAL A 218 2.12 2.40 16.06
N GLY A 219 2.76 3.24 15.24
CA GLY A 219 4.21 3.26 15.08
C GLY A 219 4.94 3.67 16.35
N GLN A 220 4.34 4.53 17.17
CA GLN A 220 4.88 4.86 18.50
C GLN A 220 4.80 3.67 19.45
N GLN A 221 3.65 3.00 19.52
CA GLN A 221 3.45 1.81 20.34
C GLN A 221 4.42 0.67 19.96
N ARG A 222 4.70 0.51 18.67
CA ARG A 222 5.64 -0.48 18.13
C ARG A 222 7.10 -0.02 18.16
N GLN A 223 7.38 1.14 18.76
CA GLN A 223 8.72 1.72 18.89
C GLN A 223 9.45 2.00 17.56
N GLY A 224 8.73 2.08 16.45
CA GLY A 224 9.30 2.39 15.14
C GLY A 224 9.50 3.89 14.86
N ARG A 225 8.96 4.77 15.73
CA ARG A 225 8.98 6.24 15.56
C ARG A 225 9.57 7.01 16.73
N VAL A 226 10.48 6.39 17.49
CA VAL A 226 10.98 6.94 18.76
C VAL A 226 11.62 8.33 18.58
N LEU A 227 12.44 8.52 17.54
CA LEU A 227 13.10 9.81 17.29
C LEU A 227 12.12 10.88 16.79
N CYS A 228 11.19 10.51 15.89
CA CYS A 228 10.21 11.45 15.34
C CYS A 228 9.27 11.99 16.41
N ASN A 229 8.86 11.16 17.36
CA ASN A 229 7.97 11.59 18.44
C ASN A 229 8.58 12.67 19.32
N LYS A 230 9.85 12.52 19.71
CA LYS A 230 10.58 13.55 20.48
C LYS A 230 10.66 14.90 19.77
N ILE A 231 10.79 14.88 18.43
CA ILE A 231 10.83 16.10 17.62
C ILE A 231 9.42 16.71 17.52
N ILE A 232 8.40 15.90 17.28
CA ILE A 232 7.01 16.35 17.21
C ILE A 232 6.58 17.00 18.52
N GLU A 233 6.87 16.36 19.66
CA GLU A 233 6.55 16.90 20.99
C GLU A 233 7.22 18.27 21.21
N LYS A 234 8.49 18.42 20.83
CA LYS A 234 9.18 19.70 20.93
C LYS A 234 8.55 20.79 20.06
N VAL A 235 8.10 20.45 18.85
CA VAL A 235 7.50 21.42 17.92
C VAL A 235 6.08 21.81 18.35
N VAL A 236 5.30 20.87 18.89
CA VAL A 236 3.93 21.13 19.34
C VAL A 236 3.88 21.95 20.62
N HIS A 237 4.90 21.85 21.47
CA HIS A 237 4.97 22.54 22.77
C HIS A 237 5.93 23.75 22.77
N SER A 238 6.46 24.14 21.63
CA SER A 238 7.23 25.39 21.43
C SER A 238 6.30 26.53 21.01
#